data_ce090f118885074973a0229300f4516e
#
_entry.id   ce090f118885074973a0229300f4516e
#
_cell.length_a   1.000
_cell.length_b   1.000
_cell.length_c   1.000
_cell.angle_alpha   90.00
_cell.angle_beta   90.00
_cell.angle_gamma   90.00
#
_symmetry.space_group_name_H-M   'P 1'
#
loop_
_entity.id
_entity.type
_entity.pdbx_description
1 polymer ?
#
loop_
_entity_poly.entity_id
_entity_poly.type
_entity_poly.pdbx_seq_one_letter_code
_entity_poly.pdbx_strand_id
1 'polypeptide(L)'
;AVRQLGWSCNVLTVKRRGAAHDSPDASEYCSASAVRRLMAAGDWKGMEKAVPPAAADLYRAECAAGRGPVTAAAAERMILARLRTMDAAAFARLPDCTEGLEYRFLRAVRSACSLEELLGQVKTKRYALSRLRRMALCAWLGVEAGDAVQMPQYLRLLGCTERGRAALGQMRRTAQLPVLVKSADVRCLS
;
A
#
# COMPACT_ATOMS: atom_id res chain seq x y z
N ALA A 1 7.60 5.47 18.45
CA ALA A 1 7.20 6.67 17.70
C ALA A 1 6.55 7.70 18.63
N VAL A 2 5.37 7.45 19.23
CA VAL A 2 4.63 8.44 20.07
C VAL A 2 5.49 9.00 21.20
N ARG A 3 6.20 8.14 21.94
CA ARG A 3 7.12 8.59 23.01
C ARG A 3 8.32 9.38 22.49
N GLN A 4 8.85 9.02 21.31
CA GLN A 4 9.98 9.73 20.69
C GLN A 4 9.61 11.11 20.20
N LEU A 5 8.35 11.31 19.82
CA LEU A 5 7.82 12.59 19.33
C LEU A 5 7.28 13.48 20.48
N GLY A 6 7.31 13.00 21.72
CA GLY A 6 6.80 13.75 22.89
C GLY A 6 5.28 14.01 22.86
N TRP A 7 4.54 13.24 22.06
CA TRP A 7 3.09 13.44 21.93
C TRP A 7 2.34 12.88 23.14
N SER A 8 1.47 13.69 23.71
CA SER A 8 0.49 13.25 24.69
C SER A 8 -0.72 12.67 23.97
N CYS A 9 -0.80 11.34 23.87
CA CYS A 9 -1.96 10.67 23.32
C CYS A 9 -2.26 9.37 24.08
N ASN A 10 -3.54 9.01 24.14
CA ASN A 10 -3.99 7.73 24.67
C ASN A 10 -3.86 6.65 23.59
N VAL A 11 -3.10 5.61 23.88
CA VAL A 11 -2.96 4.46 22.99
C VAL A 11 -4.02 3.43 23.33
N LEU A 12 -4.95 3.20 22.40
CA LEU A 12 -5.96 2.15 22.52
C LEU A 12 -5.58 0.98 21.62
N THR A 13 -5.51 -0.21 22.19
CA THR A 13 -5.27 -1.45 21.45
C THR A 13 -6.57 -2.20 21.24
N VAL A 14 -6.85 -2.57 19.99
CA VAL A 14 -8.00 -3.40 19.62
C VAL A 14 -7.50 -4.75 19.17
N LYS A 15 -7.95 -5.82 19.82
CA LYS A 15 -7.61 -7.17 19.43
C LYS A 15 -8.28 -7.50 18.09
N ARG A 16 -7.47 -7.92 17.11
CA ARG A 16 -7.99 -8.38 15.81
C ARG A 16 -8.85 -9.63 16.00
N ARG A 17 -10.02 -9.65 15.39
CA ARG A 17 -10.88 -10.82 15.27
C ARG A 17 -10.75 -11.44 13.89
N GLY A 18 -10.91 -12.78 13.77
CA GLY A 18 -10.88 -13.50 12.50
C GLY A 18 -9.50 -14.00 12.07
N ALA A 19 -9.34 -14.21 10.77
CA ALA A 19 -8.16 -14.82 10.17
C ALA A 19 -6.88 -14.04 10.44
N ALA A 20 -5.76 -14.75 10.60
CA ALA A 20 -4.42 -14.14 10.66
C ALA A 20 -4.14 -13.32 9.40
N HIS A 21 -3.16 -12.41 9.46
CA HIS A 21 -2.90 -11.42 8.40
C HIS A 21 -2.77 -12.02 7.00
N ASP A 22 -2.18 -13.20 6.88
CA ASP A 22 -1.95 -13.90 5.61
C ASP A 22 -2.67 -15.26 5.53
N SER A 23 -3.65 -15.52 6.42
CA SER A 23 -4.41 -16.76 6.37
C SER A 23 -5.19 -16.89 5.06
N PRO A 24 -5.13 -18.07 4.41
CA PRO A 24 -5.95 -18.37 3.24
C PRO A 24 -7.44 -18.57 3.56
N ASP A 25 -7.77 -18.74 4.84
CA ASP A 25 -9.11 -19.15 5.24
C ASP A 25 -10.13 -18.03 5.02
N ALA A 26 -11.21 -18.36 4.34
CA ALA A 26 -12.41 -17.55 4.21
C ALA A 26 -13.26 -17.71 5.48
N SER A 27 -12.78 -17.16 6.60
CA SER A 27 -13.56 -17.03 7.82
C SER A 27 -14.51 -15.83 7.74
N GLU A 28 -15.41 -15.69 8.67
CA GLU A 28 -16.35 -14.56 8.79
C GLU A 28 -15.67 -13.19 8.64
N TYR A 29 -14.38 -13.10 8.97
CA TYR A 29 -13.54 -11.91 8.76
C TYR A 29 -12.32 -12.28 7.93
N CYS A 30 -12.45 -12.19 6.61
CA CYS A 30 -11.39 -12.49 5.66
C CYS A 30 -10.19 -11.54 5.76
N SER A 31 -9.00 -12.05 5.45
CA SER A 31 -7.84 -11.19 5.26
C SER A 31 -7.91 -10.48 3.90
N ALA A 32 -7.29 -9.31 3.76
CA ALA A 32 -7.17 -8.62 2.47
C ALA A 32 -6.48 -9.50 1.41
N SER A 33 -5.57 -10.39 1.82
CA SER A 33 -4.91 -11.35 0.94
C SER A 33 -5.87 -12.42 0.43
N ALA A 34 -6.83 -12.87 1.26
CA ALA A 34 -7.88 -13.79 0.85
C ALA A 34 -8.81 -13.13 -0.17
N VAL A 35 -9.27 -11.89 0.10
CA VAL A 35 -10.11 -11.12 -0.85
C VAL A 35 -9.42 -10.95 -2.21
N ARG A 36 -8.13 -10.58 -2.23
CA ARG A 36 -7.38 -10.46 -3.50
C ARG A 36 -7.28 -11.77 -4.27
N ARG A 37 -7.18 -12.91 -3.58
CA ARG A 37 -7.17 -14.22 -4.24
C ARG A 37 -8.53 -14.57 -4.83
N LEU A 38 -9.62 -14.31 -4.12
CA LEU A 38 -10.98 -14.47 -4.64
C LEU A 38 -11.20 -13.63 -5.90
N MET A 39 -10.75 -12.37 -5.87
CA MET A 39 -10.80 -11.47 -7.04
C MET A 39 -9.99 -12.03 -8.22
N ALA A 40 -8.77 -12.47 -7.98
CA ALA A 40 -7.90 -13.03 -9.02
C ALA A 40 -8.45 -14.32 -9.62
N ALA A 41 -9.17 -15.12 -8.82
CA ALA A 41 -9.83 -16.34 -9.26
C ALA A 41 -11.20 -16.08 -9.93
N GLY A 42 -11.72 -14.84 -9.90
CA GLY A 42 -13.08 -14.54 -10.36
C GLY A 42 -14.19 -15.14 -9.50
N ASP A 43 -13.88 -15.53 -8.28
CA ASP A 43 -14.85 -16.09 -7.33
C ASP A 43 -15.68 -14.98 -6.68
N TRP A 44 -16.66 -14.50 -7.42
CA TRP A 44 -17.56 -13.45 -6.96
C TRP A 44 -18.48 -13.89 -5.81
N LYS A 45 -18.86 -15.16 -5.77
CA LYS A 45 -19.69 -15.70 -4.67
C LYS A 45 -18.90 -15.74 -3.36
N GLY A 46 -17.63 -16.11 -3.42
CA GLY A 46 -16.72 -16.02 -2.28
C GLY A 46 -16.49 -14.58 -1.83
N MET A 47 -16.36 -13.66 -2.78
CA MET A 47 -16.21 -12.23 -2.49
C MET A 47 -17.42 -11.62 -1.77
N GLU A 48 -18.64 -11.91 -2.21
CA GLU A 48 -19.89 -11.43 -1.59
C GLU A 48 -20.01 -11.82 -0.11
N LYS A 49 -19.40 -12.95 0.27
CA LYS A 49 -19.34 -13.39 1.67
C LYS A 49 -18.20 -12.73 2.45
N ALA A 50 -17.18 -12.28 1.76
CA ALA A 50 -15.92 -11.80 2.36
C ALA A 50 -15.89 -10.28 2.58
N VAL A 51 -16.73 -9.50 1.87
CA VAL A 51 -16.78 -8.04 1.91
C VAL A 51 -18.22 -7.56 2.01
N PRO A 52 -18.46 -6.31 2.47
CA PRO A 52 -19.81 -5.72 2.44
C PRO A 52 -20.39 -5.71 1.02
N PRO A 53 -21.72 -5.95 0.85
CA PRO A 53 -22.37 -6.04 -0.47
C PRO A 53 -22.04 -4.87 -1.39
N ALA A 54 -22.13 -3.63 -0.89
CA ALA A 54 -21.81 -2.44 -1.67
C ALA A 54 -20.35 -2.42 -2.18
N ALA A 55 -19.41 -3.01 -1.42
CA ALA A 55 -18.02 -3.14 -1.86
C ALA A 55 -17.88 -4.21 -2.96
N ALA A 56 -18.60 -5.34 -2.84
CA ALA A 56 -18.61 -6.38 -3.88
C ALA A 56 -19.17 -5.85 -5.20
N ASP A 57 -20.26 -5.09 -5.15
CA ASP A 57 -20.88 -4.46 -6.34
C ASP A 57 -19.94 -3.45 -7.00
N LEU A 58 -19.28 -2.61 -6.20
CA LEU A 58 -18.28 -1.67 -6.69
C LEU A 58 -17.11 -2.39 -7.37
N TYR A 59 -16.54 -3.41 -6.75
CA TYR A 59 -15.47 -4.20 -7.35
C TYR A 59 -15.90 -4.83 -8.67
N ARG A 60 -17.11 -5.39 -8.73
CA ARG A 60 -17.64 -5.99 -9.96
C ARG A 60 -17.78 -4.95 -11.07
N ALA A 61 -18.32 -3.78 -10.75
CA ALA A 61 -18.48 -2.67 -11.71
C ALA A 61 -17.12 -2.17 -12.22
N GLU A 62 -16.13 -2.00 -11.36
CA GLU A 62 -14.79 -1.55 -11.73
C GLU A 62 -14.05 -2.59 -12.60
N CYS A 63 -14.19 -3.87 -12.29
CA CYS A 63 -13.64 -4.95 -13.11
C CYS A 63 -14.31 -5.02 -14.49
N ALA A 64 -15.63 -4.91 -14.55
CA ALA A 64 -16.38 -4.89 -15.81
C ALA A 64 -16.03 -3.68 -16.69
N ALA A 65 -15.69 -2.56 -16.08
CA ALA A 65 -15.23 -1.35 -16.75
C ALA A 65 -13.73 -1.37 -17.13
N GLY A 66 -13.03 -2.48 -16.90
CA GLY A 66 -11.61 -2.62 -17.20
C GLY A 66 -10.66 -1.82 -16.30
N ARG A 67 -11.16 -1.27 -15.16
CA ARG A 67 -10.34 -0.50 -14.21
C ARG A 67 -9.79 -1.32 -13.05
N GLY A 68 -10.06 -2.62 -13.01
CA GLY A 68 -9.58 -3.52 -11.96
C GLY A 68 -9.66 -4.98 -12.39
N PRO A 69 -9.10 -5.89 -11.57
CA PRO A 69 -8.17 -5.62 -10.49
C PRO A 69 -6.77 -5.25 -11.02
N VAL A 70 -6.13 -4.23 -10.42
CA VAL A 70 -4.71 -3.96 -10.69
C VAL A 70 -3.87 -4.86 -9.78
N THR A 71 -3.25 -5.85 -10.38
CA THR A 71 -2.40 -6.82 -9.68
C THR A 71 -0.92 -6.54 -9.90
N ALA A 72 -0.06 -7.11 -9.05
CA ALA A 72 1.39 -7.04 -9.27
C ALA A 72 1.77 -7.64 -10.64
N ALA A 73 1.10 -8.68 -11.09
CA ALA A 73 1.31 -9.28 -12.40
C ALA A 73 1.01 -8.31 -13.55
N ALA A 74 -0.05 -7.50 -13.44
CA ALA A 74 -0.37 -6.49 -14.45
C ALA A 74 0.72 -5.41 -14.58
N ALA A 75 1.37 -5.05 -13.47
CA ALA A 75 2.43 -4.05 -13.42
C ALA A 75 3.85 -4.64 -13.57
N GLU A 76 4.00 -5.95 -13.56
CA GLU A 76 5.29 -6.64 -13.48
C GLU A 76 6.29 -6.18 -14.54
N ARG A 77 5.88 -6.11 -15.79
CA ARG A 77 6.77 -5.69 -16.90
C ARG A 77 7.29 -4.28 -16.70
N MET A 78 6.43 -3.37 -16.26
CA MET A 78 6.80 -1.96 -16.00
C MET A 78 7.76 -1.86 -14.81
N ILE A 79 7.47 -2.61 -13.74
CA ILE A 79 8.34 -2.66 -12.55
C ILE A 79 9.71 -3.20 -12.94
N LEU A 80 9.79 -4.34 -13.64
CA LEU A 80 11.06 -4.94 -14.09
C LEU A 80 11.81 -4.02 -15.03
N ALA A 81 11.13 -3.38 -16.00
CA ALA A 81 11.76 -2.43 -16.91
C ALA A 81 12.39 -1.26 -16.12
N ARG A 82 11.67 -0.69 -15.17
CA ARG A 82 12.20 0.38 -14.31
C ARG A 82 13.41 -0.08 -13.50
N LEU A 83 13.30 -1.23 -12.83
CA LEU A 83 14.40 -1.76 -12.01
C LEU A 83 15.67 -2.04 -12.83
N ARG A 84 15.53 -2.49 -14.09
CA ARG A 84 16.66 -2.76 -14.98
C ARG A 84 17.39 -1.50 -15.45
N THR A 85 16.75 -0.35 -15.43
CA THR A 85 17.38 0.94 -15.79
C THR A 85 18.06 1.64 -14.61
N MET A 86 17.95 1.10 -13.40
CA MET A 86 18.52 1.70 -12.20
C MET A 86 19.95 1.23 -11.96
N ASP A 87 20.79 2.14 -11.51
CA ASP A 87 22.13 1.87 -11.00
C ASP A 87 22.11 1.67 -9.46
N ALA A 88 23.27 1.37 -8.89
CA ALA A 88 23.41 1.17 -7.43
C ALA A 88 23.01 2.42 -6.63
N ALA A 89 23.33 3.61 -7.11
CA ALA A 89 23.00 4.87 -6.46
C ALA A 89 21.50 5.12 -6.45
N ALA A 90 20.81 4.81 -7.55
CA ALA A 90 19.35 4.91 -7.63
C ALA A 90 18.65 3.92 -6.66
N PHE A 91 19.15 2.70 -6.55
CA PHE A 91 18.64 1.75 -5.55
C PHE A 91 18.89 2.23 -4.12
N ALA A 92 20.06 2.80 -3.83
CA ALA A 92 20.39 3.30 -2.50
C ALA A 92 19.49 4.44 -2.03
N ARG A 93 18.90 5.21 -2.95
CA ARG A 93 17.94 6.29 -2.63
C ARG A 93 16.54 5.79 -2.29
N LEU A 94 16.22 4.52 -2.55
CA LEU A 94 14.90 3.98 -2.23
C LEU A 94 14.65 3.91 -0.72
N PRO A 95 13.40 4.09 -0.27
CA PRO A 95 13.04 3.82 1.12
C PRO A 95 13.42 2.40 1.53
N ASP A 96 13.88 2.24 2.76
CA ASP A 96 14.29 0.95 3.32
C ASP A 96 15.51 0.28 2.63
N CYS A 97 16.20 0.93 1.71
CA CYS A 97 17.41 0.40 1.11
C CYS A 97 18.59 0.62 2.06
N THR A 98 19.01 -0.44 2.74
CA THR A 98 20.14 -0.43 3.66
C THR A 98 20.93 -1.73 3.53
N GLU A 99 22.14 -1.75 4.09
CA GLU A 99 22.93 -2.97 4.29
C GLU A 99 23.30 -3.72 2.99
N GLY A 100 23.55 -2.99 1.89
CA GLY A 100 23.97 -3.58 0.62
C GLY A 100 22.82 -4.17 -0.21
N LEU A 101 21.58 -3.83 0.10
CA LEU A 101 20.41 -4.25 -0.69
C LEU A 101 20.48 -3.73 -2.14
N GLU A 102 21.03 -2.54 -2.37
CA GLU A 102 21.28 -1.96 -3.68
C GLU A 102 22.05 -2.90 -4.61
N TYR A 103 23.10 -3.50 -4.12
CA TYR A 103 23.93 -4.45 -4.90
C TYR A 103 23.21 -5.77 -5.13
N ARG A 104 22.38 -6.21 -4.18
CA ARG A 104 21.60 -7.43 -4.33
C ARG A 104 20.53 -7.27 -5.39
N PHE A 105 19.80 -6.15 -5.37
CA PHE A 105 18.85 -5.81 -6.43
C PHE A 105 19.54 -5.71 -7.77
N LEU A 106 20.66 -4.96 -7.86
CA LEU A 106 21.40 -4.77 -9.10
C LEU A 106 21.88 -6.10 -9.72
N ARG A 107 22.24 -7.08 -8.87
CA ARG A 107 22.60 -8.43 -9.33
C ARG A 107 21.37 -9.20 -9.82
N ALA A 108 20.30 -9.20 -9.04
CA ALA A 108 19.11 -9.98 -9.34
C ALA A 108 18.37 -9.49 -10.60
N VAL A 109 18.31 -8.18 -10.87
CA VAL A 109 17.64 -7.64 -12.07
C VAL A 109 18.26 -8.06 -13.38
N ARG A 110 19.52 -8.51 -13.38
CA ARG A 110 20.24 -8.95 -14.59
C ARG A 110 19.80 -10.33 -15.10
N SER A 111 19.32 -11.18 -14.19
CA SER A 111 18.97 -12.57 -14.50
C SER A 111 17.50 -12.90 -14.34
N ALA A 112 16.79 -12.19 -13.43
CA ALA A 112 15.40 -12.49 -13.13
C ALA A 112 14.46 -12.18 -14.30
N CYS A 113 13.59 -13.14 -14.62
CA CYS A 113 12.58 -13.03 -15.67
C CYS A 113 11.23 -12.59 -15.12
N SER A 114 10.98 -12.72 -13.80
CA SER A 114 9.76 -12.28 -13.14
C SER A 114 10.07 -11.47 -11.86
N LEU A 115 9.07 -10.72 -11.39
CA LEU A 115 9.19 -9.99 -10.12
C LEU A 115 9.32 -10.96 -8.95
N GLU A 116 8.63 -12.09 -8.98
CA GLU A 116 8.70 -13.10 -7.93
C GLU A 116 10.10 -13.71 -7.86
N GLU A 117 10.67 -14.09 -9.00
CA GLU A 117 12.04 -14.60 -9.10
C GLU A 117 13.06 -13.58 -8.57
N LEU A 118 12.94 -12.32 -9.02
CA LEU A 118 13.80 -11.23 -8.55
C LEU A 118 13.76 -11.10 -7.02
N LEU A 119 12.55 -11.01 -6.46
CA LEU A 119 12.38 -10.88 -5.03
C LEU A 119 12.88 -12.12 -4.27
N GLY A 120 12.73 -13.32 -4.85
CA GLY A 120 13.26 -14.58 -4.33
C GLY A 120 14.79 -14.57 -4.26
N GLN A 121 15.47 -14.09 -5.30
CA GLN A 121 16.93 -13.96 -5.34
C GLN A 121 17.47 -12.92 -4.33
N VAL A 122 16.74 -11.83 -4.13
CA VAL A 122 17.13 -10.78 -3.17
C VAL A 122 16.83 -11.19 -1.74
N LYS A 123 15.77 -11.98 -1.49
CA LYS A 123 15.29 -12.36 -0.16
C LYS A 123 16.35 -13.16 0.63
N THR A 124 16.46 -12.84 1.93
CA THR A 124 17.22 -13.60 2.92
C THR A 124 16.42 -13.70 4.22
N LYS A 125 16.95 -14.39 5.23
CA LYS A 125 16.36 -14.37 6.59
C LYS A 125 16.29 -12.95 7.18
N ARG A 126 17.23 -12.06 6.78
CA ARG A 126 17.34 -10.68 7.27
C ARG A 126 16.29 -9.74 6.66
N TYR A 127 15.84 -9.98 5.41
CA TYR A 127 14.98 -9.08 4.68
C TYR A 127 13.59 -9.68 4.50
N ALA A 128 12.58 -9.05 5.09
CA ALA A 128 11.19 -9.45 4.90
C ALA A 128 10.74 -9.22 3.45
N LEU A 129 9.99 -10.15 2.88
CA LEU A 129 9.50 -10.05 1.51
C LEU A 129 8.63 -8.79 1.28
N SER A 130 7.86 -8.38 2.30
CA SER A 130 7.07 -7.16 2.26
C SER A 130 7.92 -5.89 2.10
N ARG A 131 9.10 -5.85 2.71
CA ARG A 131 10.09 -4.77 2.53
C ARG A 131 10.57 -4.71 1.08
N LEU A 132 10.96 -5.85 0.52
CA LEU A 132 11.47 -5.93 -0.86
C LEU A 132 10.39 -5.56 -1.89
N ARG A 133 9.16 -6.01 -1.68
CA ARG A 133 8.00 -5.62 -2.51
C ARG A 133 7.76 -4.11 -2.47
N ARG A 134 7.82 -3.51 -1.29
CA ARG A 134 7.67 -2.06 -1.14
C ARG A 134 8.78 -1.31 -1.88
N MET A 135 10.03 -1.75 -1.76
CA MET A 135 11.15 -1.15 -2.51
C MET A 135 10.93 -1.20 -4.02
N ALA A 136 10.48 -2.35 -4.56
CA ALA A 136 10.19 -2.49 -5.99
C ALA A 136 9.05 -1.55 -6.44
N LEU A 137 8.02 -1.39 -5.62
CA LEU A 137 6.93 -0.44 -5.89
C LEU A 137 7.39 1.01 -5.79
N CYS A 138 8.18 1.37 -4.77
CA CYS A 138 8.75 2.71 -4.64
C CYS A 138 9.63 3.07 -5.84
N ALA A 139 10.46 2.13 -6.32
CA ALA A 139 11.27 2.34 -7.51
C ALA A 139 10.43 2.63 -8.76
N TRP A 140 9.32 1.90 -8.94
CA TRP A 140 8.42 2.10 -10.07
C TRP A 140 7.66 3.43 -9.98
N LEU A 141 7.22 3.80 -8.77
CA LEU A 141 6.48 5.03 -8.52
C LEU A 141 7.38 6.28 -8.42
N GLY A 142 8.71 6.11 -8.40
CA GLY A 142 9.66 7.21 -8.24
C GLY A 142 9.72 7.77 -6.82
N VAL A 143 9.33 6.99 -5.80
CA VAL A 143 9.36 7.41 -4.39
C VAL A 143 10.74 7.16 -3.81
N GLU A 144 11.38 8.19 -3.28
CA GLU A 144 12.69 8.13 -2.64
C GLU A 144 12.59 8.20 -1.09
N ALA A 145 13.67 7.87 -0.40
CA ALA A 145 13.72 7.90 1.06
C ALA A 145 13.46 9.30 1.63
N GLY A 146 13.88 10.35 0.91
CA GLY A 146 13.64 11.75 1.26
C GLY A 146 12.16 12.11 1.31
N ASP A 147 11.34 11.52 0.43
CA ASP A 147 9.90 11.78 0.39
C ASP A 147 9.19 11.22 1.63
N ALA A 148 9.69 10.11 2.16
CA ALA A 148 9.09 9.42 3.31
C ALA A 148 9.26 10.17 4.65
N VAL A 149 10.19 11.12 4.74
CA VAL A 149 10.45 11.90 5.95
C VAL A 149 9.81 13.28 5.93
N GLN A 150 9.21 13.68 4.82
CA GLN A 150 8.51 14.95 4.72
C GLN A 150 7.22 14.93 5.55
N MET A 151 6.95 16.04 6.21
CA MET A 151 5.67 16.20 6.92
C MET A 151 4.52 16.27 5.91
N PRO A 152 3.37 15.64 6.22
CA PRO A 152 2.18 15.74 5.36
C PRO A 152 1.79 17.21 5.19
N GLN A 153 1.48 17.61 3.96
CA GLN A 153 1.02 18.97 3.67
C GLN A 153 -0.49 19.13 3.91
N TYR A 154 -1.23 18.04 3.88
CA TYR A 154 -2.69 18.02 4.09
C TYR A 154 -3.17 16.65 4.58
N LEU A 155 -4.38 16.62 5.10
CA LEU A 155 -5.11 15.42 5.46
C LEU A 155 -6.22 15.17 4.43
N ARG A 156 -6.21 14.01 3.77
CA ARG A 156 -7.26 13.64 2.81
C ARG A 156 -8.31 12.79 3.48
N LEU A 157 -9.55 13.28 3.50
CA LEU A 157 -10.70 12.51 3.95
C LEU A 157 -11.17 11.58 2.82
N LEU A 158 -11.23 10.28 3.10
CA LEU A 158 -11.72 9.28 2.15
C LEU A 158 -13.19 8.92 2.38
N GLY A 159 -13.70 9.07 3.59
CA GLY A 159 -15.07 8.80 3.96
C GLY A 159 -15.31 9.06 5.44
N CYS A 160 -16.55 9.33 5.81
CA CYS A 160 -16.97 9.49 7.20
C CYS A 160 -18.43 9.12 7.37
N THR A 161 -18.79 8.74 8.60
CA THR A 161 -20.17 8.63 9.06
C THR A 161 -20.72 10.01 9.41
N GLU A 162 -22.03 10.12 9.72
CA GLU A 162 -22.61 11.38 10.18
C GLU A 162 -21.96 11.90 11.47
N ARG A 163 -21.64 11.00 12.40
CA ARG A 163 -20.87 11.36 13.61
C ARG A 163 -19.49 11.89 13.26
N GLY A 164 -18.82 11.28 12.26
CA GLY A 164 -17.55 11.77 11.74
C GLY A 164 -17.65 13.13 11.08
N ARG A 165 -18.79 13.46 10.45
CA ARG A 165 -19.04 14.79 9.85
C ARG A 165 -19.08 15.88 10.89
N ALA A 166 -19.68 15.63 12.06
CA ALA A 166 -19.69 16.58 13.17
C ALA A 166 -18.26 16.83 13.69
N ALA A 167 -17.46 15.76 13.85
CA ALA A 167 -16.05 15.88 14.24
C ALA A 167 -15.23 16.67 13.22
N LEU A 168 -15.47 16.46 11.90
CA LEU A 168 -14.82 17.24 10.84
C LEU A 168 -15.10 18.73 10.92
N GLY A 169 -16.32 19.13 11.29
CA GLY A 169 -16.67 20.53 11.50
C GLY A 169 -15.80 21.17 12.58
N GLN A 170 -15.49 20.42 13.63
CA GLN A 170 -14.61 20.85 14.71
C GLN A 170 -13.13 20.83 14.28
N MET A 171 -12.69 19.76 13.59
CA MET A 171 -11.31 19.65 13.08
C MET A 171 -10.93 20.78 12.14
N ARG A 172 -11.83 21.23 11.25
CA ARG A 172 -11.56 22.33 10.31
C ARG A 172 -11.22 23.65 11.01
N ARG A 173 -11.64 23.83 12.26
CA ARG A 173 -11.36 25.04 13.05
C ARG A 173 -10.05 24.95 13.84
N THR A 174 -9.60 23.73 14.16
CA THR A 174 -8.49 23.49 15.09
C THR A 174 -7.31 22.75 14.44
N ALA A 175 -7.50 22.11 13.28
CA ALA A 175 -6.45 21.39 12.61
C ALA A 175 -5.38 22.34 12.05
N GLN A 176 -4.13 22.02 12.30
CA GLN A 176 -2.98 22.76 11.74
C GLN A 176 -2.80 22.51 10.25
N LEU A 177 -3.24 21.33 9.77
CA LEU A 177 -3.16 20.96 8.36
C LEU A 177 -4.52 21.09 7.69
N PRO A 178 -4.57 21.50 6.41
CA PRO A 178 -5.79 21.51 5.63
C PRO A 178 -6.43 20.13 5.56
N VAL A 179 -7.75 20.04 5.76
CA VAL A 179 -8.52 18.79 5.59
C VAL A 179 -9.26 18.83 4.27
N LEU A 180 -8.77 18.06 3.29
CA LEU A 180 -9.34 18.01 1.96
C LEU A 180 -10.45 16.96 1.86
N VAL A 181 -11.59 17.37 1.38
CA VAL A 181 -12.78 16.51 1.20
C VAL A 181 -12.96 16.10 -0.25
N LYS A 182 -12.55 16.96 -1.19
CA LYS A 182 -12.63 16.73 -2.63
C LYS A 182 -11.25 16.79 -3.27
N SER A 183 -11.02 15.99 -4.31
CA SER A 183 -9.75 16.00 -5.05
C SER A 183 -9.48 17.36 -5.71
N ALA A 184 -10.52 18.14 -6.04
CA ALA A 184 -10.38 19.49 -6.60
C ALA A 184 -9.75 20.48 -5.61
N ASP A 185 -9.91 20.24 -4.28
CA ASP A 185 -9.39 21.14 -3.24
C ASP A 185 -7.85 21.13 -3.18
N VAL A 186 -7.20 20.12 -3.77
CA VAL A 186 -5.72 20.03 -3.85
C VAL A 186 -5.13 21.20 -4.64
N ARG A 187 -5.85 21.71 -5.65
CA ARG A 187 -5.41 22.85 -6.47
C ARG A 187 -5.27 24.15 -5.68
N CYS A 188 -5.86 24.23 -4.49
CA CYS A 188 -5.80 25.40 -3.62
C CYS A 188 -4.60 25.37 -2.65
N LEU A 189 -3.76 24.34 -2.73
CA LEU A 189 -2.59 24.15 -1.85
C LEU A 189 -1.27 24.57 -2.51
N SER A 190 -1.33 24.96 -3.77
CA SER A 190 -0.18 25.46 -4.55
C SER A 190 -0.01 26.96 -4.40
#